data_1fbc9c7bc20ac39a99cf458efe964409
#
_entry.id   1fbc9c7bc20ac39a99cf458efe964409
#
_cell.length_a   1.000
_cell.length_b   1.000
_cell.length_c   1.000
_cell.angle_alpha   90.00
_cell.angle_beta   90.00
_cell.angle_gamma   90.00
#
_symmetry.space_group_name_H-M   'P 1'
#
loop_
_entity.id
_entity.type
_entity.pdbx_description
1 polymer ?
#
loop_
_entity_poly.entity_id
_entity_poly.type
_entity_poly.pdbx_seq_one_letter_code
_entity_poly.pdbx_strand_id
1 'polypeptide(L)'
;MTTETLEPVKKASTRRKAAAPVVELQSDPMQNDINGIQHAISNHLLYTIGKDAVVAKKRDREDALARTVRDRMVERWMENTRKHYKGDVKRVYYLSMEFLIGRALSNGLMALGMYKDCQTALTTMGLDLDELYAQEPDAALGNGGL
;
A
#
# COMPACT_ATOMS: atom_id res chain seq x y z
N MET A 1 -2.90 -53.24 48.22
CA MET A 1 -2.09 -52.52 47.23
C MET A 1 -2.81 -52.59 45.90
N THR A 2 -3.65 -51.60 45.63
CA THR A 2 -4.45 -51.48 44.40
C THR A 2 -3.72 -50.52 43.47
N THR A 3 -3.17 -51.06 42.36
CA THR A 3 -2.56 -50.27 41.32
C THR A 3 -3.63 -49.68 40.42
N GLU A 4 -3.80 -48.36 40.51
CA GLU A 4 -4.69 -47.59 39.69
C GLU A 4 -3.99 -47.29 38.32
N THR A 5 -4.51 -47.91 37.26
CA THR A 5 -4.01 -47.73 35.90
C THR A 5 -4.58 -46.43 35.34
N LEU A 6 -3.74 -45.42 35.17
CA LEU A 6 -4.12 -44.15 34.52
C LEU A 6 -4.32 -44.39 33.02
N GLU A 7 -5.54 -44.17 32.53
CA GLU A 7 -5.86 -44.15 31.09
C GLU A 7 -5.21 -42.93 30.40
N PRO A 8 -4.75 -43.06 29.16
CA PRO A 8 -4.13 -41.95 28.43
C PRO A 8 -5.19 -40.94 27.97
N VAL A 9 -4.99 -39.71 28.36
CA VAL A 9 -5.80 -38.55 27.94
C VAL A 9 -5.76 -38.42 26.40
N LYS A 10 -6.91 -38.62 25.74
CA LYS A 10 -7.10 -38.37 24.31
C LYS A 10 -6.87 -36.89 24.02
N LYS A 11 -5.78 -36.55 23.29
CA LYS A 11 -5.54 -35.20 22.73
C LYS A 11 -6.70 -34.85 21.81
N ALA A 12 -7.44 -33.84 22.18
CA ALA A 12 -8.47 -33.25 21.32
C ALA A 12 -7.82 -32.71 20.03
N SER A 13 -8.18 -33.30 18.91
CA SER A 13 -7.82 -32.82 17.58
C SER A 13 -8.53 -31.47 17.38
N THR A 14 -7.78 -30.40 17.49
CA THR A 14 -8.23 -29.06 17.09
C THR A 14 -8.43 -29.05 15.57
N ARG A 15 -9.65 -29.28 15.16
CA ARG A 15 -10.09 -29.17 13.76
C ARG A 15 -9.78 -27.73 13.30
N ARG A 16 -8.71 -27.54 12.53
CA ARG A 16 -8.42 -26.25 11.88
C ARG A 16 -9.65 -25.87 11.05
N LYS A 17 -10.32 -24.81 11.44
CA LYS A 17 -11.39 -24.20 10.64
C LYS A 17 -10.80 -23.93 9.25
N ALA A 18 -11.41 -24.48 8.21
CA ALA A 18 -11.05 -24.16 6.83
C ALA A 18 -11.08 -22.63 6.68
N ALA A 19 -9.96 -22.07 6.22
CA ALA A 19 -9.89 -20.66 5.92
C ALA A 19 -11.00 -20.31 4.93
N ALA A 20 -11.74 -19.23 5.19
CA ALA A 20 -12.72 -18.74 4.26
C ALA A 20 -12.09 -18.58 2.87
N PRO A 21 -12.80 -18.87 1.77
CA PRO A 21 -12.26 -18.71 0.44
C PRO A 21 -11.81 -17.26 0.29
N VAL A 22 -10.52 -17.08 -0.02
CA VAL A 22 -9.99 -15.77 -0.41
C VAL A 22 -10.74 -15.42 -1.70
N VAL A 23 -11.64 -14.44 -1.62
CA VAL A 23 -12.22 -13.84 -2.82
C VAL A 23 -11.02 -13.21 -3.55
N GLU A 24 -10.58 -13.85 -4.63
CA GLU A 24 -9.71 -13.19 -5.59
C GLU A 24 -10.54 -12.03 -6.16
N LEU A 25 -10.29 -10.84 -5.64
CA LEU A 25 -10.68 -9.64 -6.34
C LEU A 25 -9.93 -9.72 -7.68
N GLN A 26 -10.63 -10.06 -8.74
CA GLN A 26 -10.20 -9.79 -10.10
C GLN A 26 -10.23 -8.26 -10.25
N SER A 27 -9.25 -7.59 -9.62
CA SER A 27 -8.94 -6.22 -9.99
C SER A 27 -8.32 -6.34 -11.38
N ASP A 28 -8.98 -5.72 -12.34
CA ASP A 28 -8.32 -5.31 -13.57
C ASP A 28 -6.92 -4.79 -13.17
N PRO A 29 -5.82 -5.36 -13.69
CA PRO A 29 -4.51 -4.91 -13.26
C PRO A 29 -4.47 -3.40 -13.50
N MET A 30 -4.27 -2.63 -12.43
CA MET A 30 -4.17 -1.16 -12.53
C MET A 30 -3.04 -0.86 -13.51
N GLN A 31 -3.42 -0.50 -14.73
CA GLN A 31 -2.48 -0.29 -15.80
C GLN A 31 -1.50 0.81 -15.38
N ASN A 32 -0.21 0.49 -15.46
CA ASN A 32 0.86 1.42 -15.12
C ASN A 32 1.25 2.32 -16.30
N ASP A 33 0.43 2.32 -17.36
CA ASP A 33 0.60 3.22 -18.50
C ASP A 33 0.10 4.64 -18.18
N ILE A 34 0.39 5.56 -19.09
CA ILE A 34 0.04 6.98 -18.96
C ILE A 34 -1.46 7.16 -18.73
N ASN A 35 -2.31 6.44 -19.49
CA ASN A 35 -3.75 6.56 -19.40
C ASN A 35 -4.29 6.02 -18.06
N GLY A 36 -3.77 4.88 -17.60
CA GLY A 36 -4.11 4.30 -16.31
C GLY A 36 -3.75 5.21 -15.14
N ILE A 37 -2.58 5.87 -15.20
CA ILE A 37 -2.15 6.84 -14.19
C ILE A 37 -3.09 8.05 -14.17
N GLN A 38 -3.40 8.64 -15.33
CA GLN A 38 -4.33 9.78 -15.43
C GLN A 38 -5.71 9.44 -14.92
N HIS A 39 -6.23 8.27 -15.27
CA HIS A 39 -7.53 7.79 -14.81
C HIS A 39 -7.55 7.59 -13.30
N ALA A 40 -6.51 6.99 -12.72
CA ALA A 40 -6.41 6.78 -11.28
C ALA A 40 -6.34 8.12 -10.51
N ILE A 41 -5.54 9.09 -10.97
CA ILE A 41 -5.48 10.42 -10.37
C ILE A 41 -6.85 11.10 -10.42
N SER A 42 -7.54 11.05 -11.56
CA SER A 42 -8.86 11.65 -11.73
C SER A 42 -9.91 10.98 -10.83
N ASN A 43 -9.86 9.66 -10.70
CA ASN A 43 -10.74 8.90 -9.81
C ASN A 43 -10.51 9.27 -8.34
N HIS A 44 -9.26 9.39 -7.90
CA HIS A 44 -8.97 9.80 -6.54
C HIS A 44 -9.39 11.25 -6.27
N LEU A 45 -9.19 12.15 -7.21
CA LEU A 45 -9.73 13.53 -7.08
C LEU A 45 -11.23 13.51 -6.88
N LEU A 46 -11.97 12.81 -7.73
CA LEU A 46 -13.42 12.83 -7.74
C LEU A 46 -14.02 12.04 -6.58
N TYR A 47 -13.65 10.77 -6.41
CA TYR A 47 -14.34 9.86 -5.50
C TYR A 47 -13.72 9.77 -4.09
N THR A 48 -12.44 10.10 -3.94
CA THR A 48 -11.78 10.04 -2.63
C THR A 48 -11.70 11.41 -1.97
N ILE A 49 -11.32 12.44 -2.75
CA ILE A 49 -11.14 13.81 -2.24
C ILE A 49 -12.43 14.62 -2.40
N GLY A 50 -13.32 14.23 -3.34
CA GLY A 50 -14.60 14.90 -3.58
C GLY A 50 -14.46 16.23 -4.33
N LYS A 51 -13.49 16.33 -5.22
CA LYS A 51 -13.23 17.52 -6.04
C LYS A 51 -12.98 17.11 -7.49
N ASP A 52 -13.37 17.99 -8.40
CA ASP A 52 -13.01 17.84 -9.81
C ASP A 52 -11.73 18.64 -10.15
N ALA A 53 -11.27 18.51 -11.39
CA ALA A 53 -10.07 19.18 -11.87
C ALA A 53 -10.18 20.72 -11.86
N VAL A 54 -11.40 21.28 -11.82
CA VAL A 54 -11.62 22.73 -11.86
C VAL A 54 -11.41 23.36 -10.48
N VAL A 55 -11.92 22.70 -9.43
CA VAL A 55 -11.87 23.23 -8.05
C VAL A 55 -10.69 22.69 -7.24
N ALA A 56 -10.00 21.65 -7.73
CA ALA A 56 -8.89 21.04 -7.03
C ALA A 56 -7.68 21.97 -6.92
N LYS A 57 -7.15 22.11 -5.71
CA LYS A 57 -5.91 22.83 -5.42
C LYS A 57 -4.69 21.92 -5.64
N LYS A 58 -3.47 22.51 -5.65
CA LYS A 58 -2.22 21.75 -5.80
C LYS A 58 -2.09 20.61 -4.79
N ARG A 59 -2.43 20.85 -3.51
CA ARG A 59 -2.42 19.85 -2.45
C ARG A 59 -3.42 18.70 -2.70
N ASP A 60 -4.60 18.99 -3.23
CA ASP A 60 -5.59 17.93 -3.55
C ASP A 60 -5.09 17.02 -4.67
N ARG A 61 -4.38 17.59 -5.64
CA ARG A 61 -3.77 16.86 -6.76
C ARG A 61 -2.57 16.03 -6.30
N GLU A 62 -1.77 16.56 -5.37
CA GLU A 62 -0.70 15.80 -4.71
C GLU A 62 -1.27 14.61 -3.94
N ASP A 63 -2.31 14.80 -3.11
CA ASP A 63 -2.96 13.70 -2.37
C ASP A 63 -3.53 12.65 -3.33
N ALA A 64 -4.15 13.04 -4.45
CA ALA A 64 -4.62 12.12 -5.48
C ALA A 64 -3.48 11.31 -6.11
N LEU A 65 -2.36 11.96 -6.42
CA LEU A 65 -1.16 11.30 -6.94
C LEU A 65 -0.56 10.33 -5.90
N ALA A 66 -0.42 10.76 -4.66
CA ALA A 66 0.11 9.92 -3.58
C ALA A 66 -0.75 8.66 -3.37
N ARG A 67 -2.09 8.78 -3.44
CA ARG A 67 -3.01 7.62 -3.39
C ARG A 67 -2.86 6.70 -4.59
N THR A 68 -2.70 7.27 -5.77
CA THR A 68 -2.45 6.51 -7.01
C THR A 68 -1.18 5.65 -6.90
N VAL A 69 -0.12 6.20 -6.33
CA VAL A 69 1.15 5.48 -6.07
C VAL A 69 0.96 4.44 -4.96
N ARG A 70 0.30 4.83 -3.85
CA ARG A 70 0.01 3.95 -2.73
C ARG A 70 -0.75 2.69 -3.15
N ASP A 71 -1.76 2.81 -3.98
CA ASP A 71 -2.58 1.66 -4.38
C ASP A 71 -1.75 0.60 -5.11
N ARG A 72 -0.83 1.02 -5.97
CA ARG A 72 0.11 0.12 -6.66
C ARG A 72 1.13 -0.51 -5.70
N MET A 73 1.56 0.24 -4.68
CA MET A 73 2.42 -0.30 -3.62
C MET A 73 1.67 -1.35 -2.78
N VAL A 74 0.41 -1.08 -2.43
CA VAL A 74 -0.44 -2.00 -1.65
C VAL A 74 -0.69 -3.30 -2.41
N GLU A 75 -0.89 -3.25 -3.71
CA GLU A 75 -1.05 -4.45 -4.54
C GLU A 75 0.18 -5.36 -4.45
N ARG A 76 1.39 -4.81 -4.63
CA ARG A 76 2.66 -5.54 -4.45
C ARG A 76 2.85 -6.05 -3.02
N TRP A 77 2.48 -5.24 -2.05
CA TRP A 77 2.55 -5.64 -0.63
C TRP A 77 1.64 -6.83 -0.35
N MET A 78 0.39 -6.81 -0.83
CA MET A 78 -0.54 -7.92 -0.65
C MET A 78 -0.05 -9.19 -1.35
N GLU A 79 0.54 -9.10 -2.52
CA GLU A 79 1.16 -10.24 -3.20
C GLU A 79 2.29 -10.86 -2.35
N ASN A 80 3.19 -10.04 -1.84
CA ASN A 80 4.27 -10.50 -0.97
C ASN A 80 3.73 -11.10 0.34
N THR A 81 2.72 -10.48 0.93
CA THR A 81 2.08 -10.99 2.15
C THR A 81 1.49 -12.37 1.92
N ARG A 82 0.79 -12.60 0.80
CA ARG A 82 0.26 -13.92 0.42
C ARG A 82 1.37 -14.96 0.25
N LYS A 83 2.49 -14.59 -0.39
CA LYS A 83 3.66 -15.48 -0.53
C LYS A 83 4.24 -15.87 0.83
N HIS A 84 4.38 -14.91 1.74
CA HIS A 84 4.88 -15.14 3.10
C HIS A 84 3.96 -16.07 3.91
N TYR A 85 2.64 -15.91 3.80
CA TYR A 85 1.69 -16.79 4.49
C TYR A 85 1.69 -18.21 3.92
N LYS A 86 1.80 -18.36 2.58
CA LYS A 86 1.85 -19.66 1.92
C LYS A 86 3.15 -20.41 2.21
N GLY A 87 4.26 -19.69 2.27
CA GLY A 87 5.61 -20.27 2.47
C GLY A 87 5.98 -20.48 3.94
N ASP A 88 5.16 -20.04 4.89
CA ASP A 88 5.43 -20.07 6.34
C ASP A 88 6.86 -19.59 6.68
N VAL A 89 7.29 -18.51 6.03
CA VAL A 89 8.65 -17.99 6.15
C VAL A 89 8.88 -17.26 7.47
N LYS A 90 10.11 -17.28 7.96
CA LYS A 90 10.52 -16.52 9.13
C LYS A 90 10.34 -15.03 8.86
N ARG A 91 9.67 -14.32 9.80
CA ARG A 91 9.45 -12.88 9.73
C ARG A 91 10.33 -12.15 10.73
N VAL A 92 10.88 -11.04 10.28
CA VAL A 92 11.62 -10.12 11.14
C VAL A 92 10.81 -8.83 11.25
N TYR A 93 10.62 -8.34 12.48
CA TYR A 93 9.91 -7.11 12.77
C TYR A 93 10.89 -6.12 13.38
N TYR A 94 11.00 -4.95 12.76
CA TYR A 94 11.71 -3.81 13.32
C TYR A 94 10.68 -2.86 13.95
N LEU A 95 10.81 -2.67 15.25
CA LEU A 95 9.89 -1.80 16.00
C LEU A 95 10.66 -0.57 16.45
N SER A 96 10.19 0.60 16.07
CA SER A 96 10.71 1.88 16.53
C SER A 96 9.55 2.85 16.74
N MET A 97 9.68 3.72 17.72
CA MET A 97 8.76 4.86 17.91
C MET A 97 9.18 6.07 17.07
N GLU A 98 10.32 6.00 16.41
CA GLU A 98 10.96 7.11 15.74
C GLU A 98 11.44 6.70 14.37
N PHE A 99 10.89 7.32 13.33
CA PHE A 99 11.31 7.12 11.95
C PHE A 99 11.50 8.48 11.28
N LEU A 100 12.74 8.74 10.85
CA LEU A 100 13.07 9.89 10.01
C LEU A 100 12.94 9.48 8.54
N ILE A 101 11.76 9.67 7.97
CA ILE A 101 11.43 9.19 6.62
C ILE A 101 11.58 10.30 5.57
N GLY A 102 11.21 11.53 5.89
CA GLY A 102 11.14 12.62 4.93
C GLY A 102 9.99 12.46 3.92
N ARG A 103 10.22 12.92 2.70
CA ARG A 103 9.28 12.81 1.59
C ARG A 103 9.55 11.51 0.82
N ALA A 104 8.51 10.73 0.55
CA ALA A 104 8.63 9.38 0.03
C ALA A 104 8.03 9.19 -1.38
N LEU A 105 7.28 10.16 -1.89
CA LEU A 105 6.54 10.02 -3.17
C LEU A 105 7.47 9.76 -4.35
N SER A 106 8.56 10.51 -4.49
CA SER A 106 9.53 10.32 -5.59
C SER A 106 10.22 8.96 -5.50
N ASN A 107 10.59 8.55 -4.28
CA ASN A 107 11.17 7.22 -4.05
C ASN A 107 10.18 6.10 -4.38
N GLY A 108 8.91 6.26 -4.04
CA GLY A 108 7.83 5.32 -4.40
C GLY A 108 7.68 5.18 -5.91
N LEU A 109 7.66 6.29 -6.66
CA LEU A 109 7.58 6.28 -8.12
C LEU A 109 8.78 5.59 -8.77
N MET A 110 10.00 5.84 -8.27
CA MET A 110 11.21 5.18 -8.76
C MET A 110 11.18 3.68 -8.46
N ALA A 111 10.81 3.27 -7.24
CA ALA A 111 10.74 1.87 -6.85
C ALA A 111 9.67 1.08 -7.62
N LEU A 112 8.60 1.74 -8.04
CA LEU A 112 7.57 1.16 -8.89
C LEU A 112 7.95 1.14 -10.38
N GLY A 113 9.00 1.87 -10.78
CA GLY A 113 9.41 2.05 -12.19
C GLY A 113 8.47 2.97 -12.97
N MET A 114 7.68 3.80 -12.30
CA MET A 114 6.60 4.62 -12.90
C MET A 114 6.98 6.09 -13.06
N TYR A 115 8.19 6.49 -12.72
CA TYR A 115 8.57 7.91 -12.68
C TYR A 115 8.34 8.64 -14.02
N LYS A 116 8.83 8.07 -15.13
CA LYS A 116 8.69 8.68 -16.45
C LYS A 116 7.26 8.74 -16.95
N ASP A 117 6.51 7.65 -16.77
CA ASP A 117 5.12 7.57 -17.20
C ASP A 117 4.25 8.53 -16.39
N CYS A 118 4.51 8.64 -15.08
CA CYS A 118 3.85 9.58 -14.21
C CYS A 118 4.17 11.04 -14.61
N GLN A 119 5.43 11.37 -14.89
CA GLN A 119 5.83 12.69 -15.35
C GLN A 119 5.10 13.06 -16.65
N THR A 120 5.04 12.14 -17.61
CA THR A 120 4.34 12.34 -18.88
C THR A 120 2.83 12.49 -18.67
N ALA A 121 2.22 11.64 -17.84
CA ALA A 121 0.80 11.72 -17.50
C ALA A 121 0.42 13.07 -16.90
N LEU A 122 1.20 13.56 -15.93
CA LEU A 122 0.97 14.84 -15.28
C LEU A 122 1.16 16.01 -16.25
N THR A 123 2.21 16.00 -17.07
CA THR A 123 2.46 17.02 -18.08
C THR A 123 1.28 17.13 -19.06
N THR A 124 0.70 16.01 -19.50
CA THR A 124 -0.48 15.99 -20.36
C THR A 124 -1.73 16.55 -19.66
N MET A 125 -1.81 16.39 -18.34
CA MET A 125 -2.88 17.01 -17.51
C MET A 125 -2.62 18.49 -17.19
N GLY A 126 -1.52 19.08 -17.68
CA GLY A 126 -1.12 20.45 -17.38
C GLY A 126 -0.58 20.63 -15.97
N LEU A 127 -0.03 19.59 -15.39
CA LEU A 127 0.53 19.56 -14.03
C LEU A 127 2.04 19.34 -14.08
N ASP A 128 2.74 19.93 -13.11
CA ASP A 128 4.17 19.74 -12.91
C ASP A 128 4.43 18.82 -11.71
N LEU A 129 5.25 17.78 -11.92
CA LEU A 129 5.54 16.79 -10.89
C LEU A 129 6.36 17.39 -9.73
N ASP A 130 7.30 18.30 -10.02
CA ASP A 130 8.13 18.93 -9.00
C ASP A 130 7.31 19.88 -8.11
N GLU A 131 6.34 20.58 -8.71
CA GLU A 131 5.39 21.38 -7.94
C GLU A 131 4.53 20.53 -7.00
N LEU A 132 4.16 19.31 -7.41
CA LEU A 132 3.40 18.39 -6.56
C LEU A 132 4.29 17.83 -5.45
N TYR A 133 5.54 17.47 -5.72
CA TYR A 133 6.49 17.07 -4.67
C TYR A 133 6.69 18.15 -3.60
N ALA A 134 6.62 19.43 -3.98
CA ALA A 134 6.74 20.53 -3.02
C ALA A 134 5.57 20.58 -2.02
N GLN A 135 4.43 19.96 -2.34
CA GLN A 135 3.25 19.88 -1.47
C GLN A 135 3.28 18.71 -0.50
N GLU A 136 4.12 17.68 -0.76
CA GLU A 136 4.21 16.49 0.07
C GLU A 136 4.71 16.83 1.48
N PRO A 137 3.94 16.49 2.53
CA PRO A 137 4.41 16.66 3.90
C PRO A 137 5.47 15.61 4.25
N ASP A 138 6.31 15.91 5.24
CA ASP A 138 7.20 14.90 5.83
C ASP A 138 6.37 13.81 6.51
N ALA A 139 6.65 12.56 6.17
CA ALA A 139 6.01 11.38 6.74
C ALA A 139 6.65 10.90 8.05
N ALA A 140 7.54 11.67 8.66
CA ALA A 140 8.21 11.30 9.91
C ALA A 140 7.20 10.98 11.02
N LEU A 141 7.37 9.82 11.65
CA LEU A 141 6.63 9.40 12.82
C LEU A 141 7.47 9.63 14.08
N GLY A 142 7.07 10.61 14.87
CA GLY A 142 7.84 11.03 16.02
C GLY A 142 9.09 11.82 15.61
N ASN A 143 9.53 12.69 16.48
CA ASN A 143 10.74 13.47 16.27
C ASN A 143 11.77 12.90 17.24
N GLY A 144 12.39 11.76 16.84
CA GLY A 144 13.29 10.99 17.65
C GLY A 144 14.27 11.82 18.38
N GLY A 145 14.03 12.13 19.62
CA GLY A 145 14.96 12.59 20.66
C GLY A 145 16.23 13.35 20.27
N LEU A 146 16.30 13.82 19.06
CA LEU A 146 17.41 14.66 18.55
C LEU A 146 17.15 16.12 18.81
#